data_f46c5a36e1f02e0f87df99e5242d9e02
#
_entry.id   f46c5a36e1f02e0f87df99e5242d9e02
#
_cell.length_a   1.000
_cell.length_b   1.000
_cell.length_c   1.000
_cell.angle_alpha   90.00
_cell.angle_beta   90.00
_cell.angle_gamma   90.00
#
_symmetry.space_group_name_H-M   'P 1'
#
loop_
_entity.id
_entity.type
_entity.pdbx_description
1 polymer ?
#
loop_
_entity_poly.entity_id
_entity_poly.type
_entity_poly.pdbx_seq_one_letter_code
_entity_poly.pdbx_strand_id
1 'polypeptide(L)'
;VGQYGVGMIFLPQEPASRMACEQEIERAIAAEGQVLLGWRDVPVNNDGLGEGVKAIEPVIRQIFIGRGSKDMDQDALERKLYIIRKSSGHAIQALKLRHGKEFYVPSMSTRTIVYKGMLLADQVGTFYLDLQDPMLVSALAMVHQRFSTNTFPTWDLAHPFRVVCH
;
A
#
# COMPACT_ATOMS: atom_id res chain seq x y z
N VAL A 1 9.88 -4.94 16.60
CA VAL A 1 10.09 -5.06 15.15
C VAL A 1 9.76 -6.49 14.75
N GLY A 2 9.09 -6.68 13.60
CA GLY A 2 8.77 -8.00 13.08
C GLY A 2 7.60 -8.75 13.74
N GLN A 3 6.88 -8.14 14.67
CA GLN A 3 5.73 -8.75 15.32
C GLN A 3 4.46 -8.69 14.46
N TYR A 4 4.39 -7.74 13.55
CA TYR A 4 3.29 -7.55 12.61
C TYR A 4 3.82 -7.00 11.28
N GLY A 5 3.05 -7.19 10.22
CA GLY A 5 3.28 -6.57 8.93
C GLY A 5 2.37 -5.36 8.72
N VAL A 6 2.85 -4.42 7.91
CA VAL A 6 2.07 -3.26 7.47
C VAL A 6 1.91 -3.31 5.95
N GLY A 7 0.66 -3.26 5.48
CA GLY A 7 0.35 -3.07 4.06
C GLY A 7 0.03 -1.61 3.79
N MET A 8 0.70 -0.99 2.82
CA MET A 8 0.27 0.27 2.21
C MET A 8 -0.63 -0.08 1.03
N ILE A 9 -1.85 0.43 1.01
CA ILE A 9 -2.88 0.04 0.06
C ILE A 9 -3.46 1.28 -0.62
N PHE A 10 -3.49 1.26 -1.94
CA PHE A 10 -4.27 2.18 -2.75
C PHE A 10 -5.61 1.55 -3.06
N LEU A 11 -6.69 2.23 -2.78
CA LEU A 11 -8.06 1.75 -2.86
C LEU A 11 -8.90 2.67 -3.75
N PRO A 12 -9.95 2.14 -4.39
CA PRO A 12 -10.89 2.95 -5.15
C PRO A 12 -11.53 4.07 -4.32
N GLN A 13 -11.73 5.22 -4.96
CA GLN A 13 -12.51 6.31 -4.35
C GLN A 13 -13.97 5.90 -4.15
N GLU A 14 -14.52 5.10 -5.08
CA GLU A 14 -15.91 4.64 -5.02
C GLU A 14 -16.11 3.68 -3.83
N PRO A 15 -17.04 4.02 -2.89
CA PRO A 15 -17.13 3.31 -1.61
C PRO A 15 -17.44 1.81 -1.70
N ALA A 16 -18.31 1.38 -2.64
CA ALA A 16 -18.68 -0.02 -2.77
C ALA A 16 -17.52 -0.86 -3.32
N SER A 17 -16.79 -0.36 -4.32
CA SER A 17 -15.58 -1.01 -4.83
C SER A 17 -14.47 -1.05 -3.78
N ARG A 18 -14.30 0.03 -2.99
CA ARG A 18 -13.34 0.07 -1.88
C ARG A 18 -13.64 -1.00 -0.85
N MET A 19 -14.88 -1.07 -0.37
CA MET A 19 -15.32 -2.07 0.61
C MET A 19 -15.12 -3.50 0.10
N ALA A 20 -15.43 -3.77 -1.17
CA ALA A 20 -15.19 -5.08 -1.77
C ALA A 20 -13.68 -5.43 -1.79
N CYS A 21 -12.80 -4.48 -2.11
CA CYS A 21 -11.35 -4.68 -2.05
C CYS A 21 -10.87 -4.98 -0.62
N GLU A 22 -11.34 -4.22 0.36
CA GLU A 22 -11.00 -4.43 1.78
C GLU A 22 -11.42 -5.82 2.25
N GLN A 23 -12.64 -6.26 1.93
CA GLN A 23 -13.14 -7.59 2.27
C GLN A 23 -12.31 -8.71 1.66
N GLU A 24 -11.86 -8.60 0.40
CA GLU A 24 -11.01 -9.61 -0.21
C GLU A 24 -9.62 -9.70 0.45
N ILE A 25 -9.05 -8.57 0.88
CA ILE A 25 -7.80 -8.56 1.64
C ILE A 25 -8.00 -9.25 2.99
N GLU A 26 -9.08 -8.93 3.70
CA GLU A 26 -9.40 -9.54 5.00
C GLU A 26 -9.65 -11.06 4.89
N ARG A 27 -10.34 -11.49 3.82
CA ARG A 27 -10.51 -12.93 3.52
C ARG A 27 -9.17 -13.62 3.27
N ALA A 28 -8.27 -12.99 2.52
CA ALA A 28 -6.93 -13.53 2.26
C ALA A 28 -6.10 -13.64 3.55
N ILE A 29 -6.20 -12.66 4.46
CA ILE A 29 -5.54 -12.70 5.77
C ILE A 29 -6.04 -13.90 6.59
N ALA A 30 -7.36 -14.08 6.66
CA ALA A 30 -7.99 -15.20 7.37
C ALA A 30 -7.62 -16.54 6.75
N ALA A 31 -7.65 -16.65 5.41
CA ALA A 31 -7.28 -17.87 4.69
C ALA A 31 -5.83 -18.29 4.94
N GLU A 32 -4.92 -17.33 5.11
CA GLU A 32 -3.51 -17.58 5.45
C GLU A 32 -3.27 -17.78 6.95
N GLY A 33 -4.34 -17.80 7.76
CA GLY A 33 -4.28 -18.00 9.20
C GLY A 33 -3.61 -16.88 9.96
N GLN A 34 -3.62 -15.65 9.40
CA GLN A 34 -3.05 -14.47 10.04
C GLN A 34 -4.16 -13.65 10.74
N VAL A 35 -3.76 -12.68 11.54
CA VAL A 35 -4.68 -11.86 12.35
C VAL A 35 -4.76 -10.46 11.78
N LEU A 36 -5.97 -10.02 11.42
CA LEU A 36 -6.22 -8.61 11.13
C LEU A 36 -6.15 -7.82 12.45
N LEU A 37 -5.22 -6.89 12.55
CA LEU A 37 -5.09 -5.99 13.70
C LEU A 37 -5.89 -4.69 13.51
N GLY A 38 -6.10 -4.27 12.27
CA GLY A 38 -6.92 -3.12 11.94
C GLY A 38 -6.49 -2.38 10.69
N TRP A 39 -7.28 -1.34 10.37
CA TRP A 39 -7.03 -0.40 9.28
C TRP A 39 -6.79 1.00 9.82
N ARG A 40 -6.00 1.79 9.10
CA ARG A 40 -5.75 3.20 9.36
C ARG A 40 -5.81 3.97 8.05
N ASP A 41 -6.50 5.09 8.02
CA ASP A 41 -6.38 6.04 6.92
C ASP A 41 -5.04 6.75 7.01
N VAL A 42 -4.31 6.80 5.90
CA VAL A 42 -3.03 7.51 5.83
C VAL A 42 -3.33 9.01 5.74
N PRO A 43 -2.82 9.82 6.68
CA PRO A 43 -3.05 11.26 6.61
C PRO A 43 -2.27 11.85 5.44
N VAL A 44 -2.98 12.49 4.52
CA VAL A 44 -2.41 13.13 3.35
C VAL A 44 -2.86 14.60 3.25
N ASN A 45 -1.99 15.43 2.67
CA ASN A 45 -2.33 16.79 2.25
C ASN A 45 -2.16 16.90 0.73
N ASN A 46 -3.26 17.04 0.01
CA ASN A 46 -3.26 17.12 -1.45
C ASN A 46 -3.37 18.54 -2.00
N ASP A 47 -3.27 19.58 -1.16
CA ASP A 47 -3.40 20.99 -1.57
C ASP A 47 -2.42 21.38 -2.70
N GLY A 48 -1.22 20.81 -2.66
CA GLY A 48 -0.17 21.08 -3.67
C GLY A 48 -0.30 20.28 -4.97
N LEU A 49 -1.33 19.42 -5.12
CA LEU A 49 -1.52 18.61 -6.33
C LEU A 49 -2.35 19.35 -7.38
N GLY A 50 -2.02 19.11 -8.67
CA GLY A 50 -2.86 19.55 -9.77
C GLY A 50 -4.20 18.82 -9.82
N GLU A 51 -5.26 19.48 -10.29
CA GLU A 51 -6.62 18.94 -10.31
C GLU A 51 -6.74 17.58 -11.04
N GLY A 52 -5.99 17.37 -12.12
CA GLY A 52 -5.96 16.10 -12.83
C GLY A 52 -5.38 14.94 -12.00
N VAL A 53 -4.43 15.23 -11.11
CA VAL A 53 -3.83 14.24 -10.21
C VAL A 53 -4.77 13.95 -9.05
N LYS A 54 -5.42 14.97 -8.48
CA LYS A 54 -6.44 14.81 -7.45
C LYS A 54 -7.63 13.98 -7.92
N ALA A 55 -8.07 14.16 -9.16
CA ALA A 55 -9.20 13.43 -9.71
C ALA A 55 -9.01 11.90 -9.76
N ILE A 56 -7.76 11.45 -9.80
CA ILE A 56 -7.39 10.02 -9.84
C ILE A 56 -6.59 9.58 -8.59
N GLU A 57 -6.56 10.42 -7.55
CA GLU A 57 -5.91 10.08 -6.29
C GLU A 57 -6.64 8.89 -5.64
N PRO A 58 -5.94 7.81 -5.28
CA PRO A 58 -6.58 6.70 -4.57
C PRO A 58 -6.88 7.08 -3.12
N VAL A 59 -7.83 6.39 -2.51
CA VAL A 59 -7.90 6.37 -1.05
C VAL A 59 -6.72 5.55 -0.53
N ILE A 60 -5.90 6.14 0.32
CA ILE A 60 -4.67 5.52 0.83
C ILE A 60 -4.89 5.06 2.25
N ARG A 61 -4.78 3.73 2.47
CA ARG A 61 -4.93 3.13 3.80
C ARG A 61 -3.77 2.21 4.13
N GLN A 62 -3.51 2.08 5.42
CA GLN A 62 -2.65 1.05 5.97
C GLN A 62 -3.46 -0.05 6.59
N ILE A 63 -3.03 -1.31 6.37
CA ILE A 63 -3.56 -2.48 7.05
C ILE A 63 -2.46 -3.08 7.93
N PHE A 64 -2.82 -3.45 9.14
CA PHE A 64 -1.91 -4.06 10.11
C PHE A 64 -2.28 -5.54 10.28
N ILE A 65 -1.29 -6.43 10.09
CA ILE A 65 -1.47 -7.87 10.04
C ILE A 65 -0.53 -8.52 11.06
N GLY A 66 -1.11 -9.11 12.10
CA GLY A 66 -0.40 -9.86 13.12
C GLY A 66 -0.14 -11.30 12.73
N ARG A 67 0.78 -11.95 13.44
CA ARG A 67 1.08 -13.36 13.30
C ARG A 67 -0.10 -14.22 13.78
N GLY A 68 -0.45 -15.24 13.03
CA GLY A 68 -1.44 -16.25 13.43
C GLY A 68 -0.95 -17.22 14.50
N SER A 69 0.38 -17.38 14.62
CA SER A 69 1.02 -18.21 15.66
C SER A 69 2.15 -17.44 16.32
N LYS A 70 2.33 -17.64 17.64
CA LYS A 70 3.44 -17.04 18.40
C LYS A 70 4.81 -17.59 18.00
N ASP A 71 4.84 -18.83 17.50
CA ASP A 71 6.08 -19.52 17.10
C ASP A 71 6.52 -19.17 15.67
N MET A 72 5.71 -18.39 14.93
CA MET A 72 6.04 -17.95 13.59
C MET A 72 7.20 -16.94 13.62
N ASP A 73 8.28 -17.21 12.90
CA ASP A 73 9.37 -16.26 12.72
C ASP A 73 9.01 -15.12 11.75
N GLN A 74 9.87 -14.12 11.65
CA GLN A 74 9.64 -12.96 10.81
C GLN A 74 9.63 -13.33 9.32
N ASP A 75 10.49 -14.25 8.89
CA ASP A 75 10.57 -14.64 7.48
C ASP A 75 9.35 -15.48 7.06
N ALA A 76 8.80 -16.28 7.97
CA ALA A 76 7.54 -16.98 7.74
C ALA A 76 6.38 -15.98 7.59
N LEU A 77 6.32 -14.95 8.42
CA LEU A 77 5.33 -13.89 8.26
C LEU A 77 5.50 -13.13 6.94
N GLU A 78 6.74 -12.78 6.53
CA GLU A 78 7.00 -12.14 5.23
C GLU A 78 6.45 -12.99 4.06
N ARG A 79 6.67 -14.31 4.07
CA ARG A 79 6.11 -15.21 3.06
C ARG A 79 4.58 -15.20 3.06
N LYS A 80 3.93 -15.18 4.24
CA LYS A 80 2.48 -15.08 4.38
C LYS A 80 1.95 -13.74 3.84
N LEU A 81 2.60 -12.63 4.17
CA LEU A 81 2.26 -11.30 3.66
C LEU A 81 2.37 -11.24 2.12
N TYR A 82 3.39 -11.88 1.55
CA TYR A 82 3.52 -11.99 0.08
C TYR A 82 2.33 -12.75 -0.53
N ILE A 83 1.94 -13.90 0.06
CA ILE A 83 0.81 -14.71 -0.41
C ILE A 83 -0.49 -13.91 -0.29
N ILE A 84 -0.77 -13.31 0.86
CA ILE A 84 -1.94 -12.47 1.10
C ILE A 84 -2.06 -11.38 0.03
N ARG A 85 -0.97 -10.64 -0.21
CA ARG A 85 -0.95 -9.60 -1.23
C ARG A 85 -1.26 -10.13 -2.63
N LYS A 86 -0.71 -11.30 -3.01
CA LYS A 86 -0.91 -11.88 -4.36
C LYS A 86 -2.31 -12.46 -4.50
N SER A 87 -2.79 -13.23 -3.52
CA SER A 87 -4.10 -13.87 -3.56
C SER A 87 -5.23 -12.85 -3.54
N SER A 88 -5.15 -11.83 -2.66
CA SER A 88 -6.14 -10.74 -2.64
C SER A 88 -6.16 -9.96 -3.95
N GLY A 89 -4.99 -9.67 -4.53
CA GLY A 89 -4.91 -8.99 -5.82
C GLY A 89 -5.59 -9.78 -6.95
N HIS A 90 -5.38 -11.09 -7.01
CA HIS A 90 -6.06 -11.95 -7.99
C HIS A 90 -7.56 -12.04 -7.74
N ALA A 91 -7.99 -12.17 -6.47
CA ALA A 91 -9.40 -12.20 -6.12
C ALA A 91 -10.11 -10.90 -6.52
N ILE A 92 -9.54 -9.74 -6.20
CA ILE A 92 -10.07 -8.43 -6.56
C ILE A 92 -10.16 -8.28 -8.09
N GLN A 93 -9.14 -8.69 -8.83
CA GLN A 93 -9.17 -8.68 -10.29
C GLN A 93 -10.30 -9.56 -10.85
N ALA A 94 -10.55 -10.72 -10.24
CA ALA A 94 -11.62 -11.64 -10.65
C ALA A 94 -13.03 -11.07 -10.42
N LEU A 95 -13.21 -10.16 -9.46
CA LEU A 95 -14.50 -9.49 -9.22
C LEU A 95 -14.91 -8.55 -10.36
N LYS A 96 -13.98 -8.16 -11.24
CA LYS A 96 -14.24 -7.25 -12.38
C LYS A 96 -14.95 -5.96 -11.95
N LEU A 97 -14.60 -5.42 -10.79
CA LEU A 97 -15.16 -4.19 -10.27
C LEU A 97 -14.94 -3.04 -11.26
N ARG A 98 -15.94 -2.14 -11.36
CA ARG A 98 -15.85 -0.96 -12.24
C ARG A 98 -14.60 -0.12 -11.98
N HIS A 99 -14.23 0.02 -10.71
CA HIS A 99 -13.06 0.76 -10.22
C HIS A 99 -11.91 -0.13 -9.73
N GLY A 100 -11.94 -1.43 -10.05
CA GLY A 100 -10.93 -2.39 -9.57
C GLY A 100 -9.49 -2.12 -10.03
N LYS A 101 -9.33 -1.37 -11.13
CA LYS A 101 -8.01 -0.96 -11.63
C LYS A 101 -7.30 0.06 -10.73
N GLU A 102 -8.03 0.75 -9.86
CA GLU A 102 -7.50 1.71 -8.90
C GLU A 102 -6.86 1.01 -7.69
N PHE A 103 -7.15 -0.29 -7.51
CA PHE A 103 -6.56 -1.09 -6.44
C PHE A 103 -5.10 -1.41 -6.71
N TYR A 104 -4.24 -1.10 -5.75
CA TYR A 104 -2.83 -1.45 -5.79
C TYR A 104 -2.24 -1.57 -4.39
N VAL A 105 -1.25 -2.44 -4.22
CA VAL A 105 -0.53 -2.61 -2.95
C VAL A 105 0.92 -2.17 -3.13
N PRO A 106 1.28 -0.92 -2.80
CA PRO A 106 2.66 -0.43 -2.83
C PRO A 106 3.64 -1.29 -2.02
N SER A 107 3.26 -1.65 -0.81
CA SER A 107 4.06 -2.55 0.04
C SER A 107 3.18 -3.36 0.98
N MET A 108 3.66 -4.51 1.41
CA MET A 108 3.09 -5.32 2.50
C MET A 108 4.22 -6.14 3.12
N SER A 109 4.76 -5.70 4.25
CA SER A 109 5.99 -6.24 4.83
C SER A 109 6.08 -5.93 6.32
N THR A 110 6.91 -6.70 7.04
CA THR A 110 7.32 -6.40 8.43
C THR A 110 8.56 -5.51 8.49
N ARG A 111 9.20 -5.22 7.34
CA ARG A 111 10.52 -4.58 7.25
C ARG A 111 10.51 -3.26 6.51
N THR A 112 9.66 -3.12 5.52
CA THR A 112 9.66 -1.96 4.61
C THR A 112 8.27 -1.41 4.40
N ILE A 113 8.19 -0.11 4.23
CA ILE A 113 6.98 0.61 3.83
C ILE A 113 7.32 1.49 2.63
N VAL A 114 6.41 1.58 1.66
CA VAL A 114 6.60 2.37 0.45
C VAL A 114 5.59 3.52 0.42
N TYR A 115 6.09 4.73 0.51
CA TYR A 115 5.36 5.96 0.23
C TYR A 115 5.65 6.37 -1.21
N LYS A 116 4.65 6.41 -2.07
CA LYS A 116 4.80 6.73 -3.49
C LYS A 116 3.53 7.34 -4.06
N GLY A 117 3.63 7.99 -5.21
CA GLY A 117 2.47 8.57 -5.88
C GLY A 117 2.87 9.38 -7.11
N MET A 118 1.90 10.03 -7.71
CA MET A 118 2.12 11.02 -8.77
C MET A 118 2.56 12.35 -8.16
N LEU A 119 3.74 12.34 -7.54
CA LEU A 119 4.28 13.42 -6.74
C LEU A 119 5.62 13.87 -7.31
N LEU A 120 5.90 15.17 -7.26
CA LEU A 120 7.26 15.70 -7.41
C LEU A 120 8.07 15.37 -6.14
N ALA A 121 9.39 15.40 -6.24
CA ALA A 121 10.26 15.01 -5.13
C ALA A 121 10.01 15.82 -3.84
N ASP A 122 9.79 17.11 -3.98
CA ASP A 122 9.49 18.03 -2.90
C ASP A 122 8.07 17.89 -2.33
N GLN A 123 7.15 17.29 -3.09
CA GLN A 123 5.77 17.06 -2.67
C GLN A 123 5.63 15.82 -1.77
N VAL A 124 6.53 14.84 -1.83
CA VAL A 124 6.39 13.59 -1.08
C VAL A 124 6.23 13.81 0.42
N GLY A 125 7.10 14.65 1.01
CA GLY A 125 7.07 14.94 2.44
C GLY A 125 5.92 15.86 2.86
N THR A 126 5.40 16.70 1.95
CA THR A 126 4.24 17.57 2.24
C THR A 126 2.92 16.85 2.03
N PHE A 127 2.87 15.91 1.10
CA PHE A 127 1.69 15.08 0.84
C PHE A 127 1.47 14.04 1.93
N TYR A 128 2.49 13.23 2.26
CA TYR A 128 2.40 12.22 3.30
C TYR A 128 2.78 12.80 4.66
N LEU A 129 1.79 13.16 5.47
CA LEU A 129 2.03 13.80 6.77
C LEU A 129 2.76 12.89 7.75
N ASP A 130 2.66 11.55 7.59
CA ASP A 130 3.45 10.59 8.36
C ASP A 130 4.95 10.83 8.25
N LEU A 131 5.44 11.31 7.10
CA LEU A 131 6.86 11.56 6.88
C LEU A 131 7.40 12.79 7.65
N GLN A 132 6.49 13.59 8.22
CA GLN A 132 6.81 14.74 9.07
C GLN A 132 6.76 14.36 10.56
N ASP A 133 6.26 13.18 10.91
CA ASP A 133 6.15 12.73 12.30
C ASP A 133 7.55 12.35 12.82
N PRO A 134 8.04 13.00 13.89
CA PRO A 134 9.33 12.69 14.49
C PRO A 134 9.43 11.26 15.07
N MET A 135 8.30 10.60 15.27
CA MET A 135 8.25 9.20 15.69
C MET A 135 8.50 8.22 14.54
N LEU A 136 8.42 8.67 13.27
CA LEU A 136 8.76 7.85 12.12
C LEU A 136 10.28 7.78 11.95
N VAL A 137 10.89 6.75 12.55
CA VAL A 137 12.33 6.50 12.48
C VAL A 137 12.62 5.36 11.50
N SER A 138 13.57 5.55 10.61
CA SER A 138 14.02 4.53 9.65
C SER A 138 15.52 4.39 9.65
N ALA A 139 16.01 3.15 9.56
CA ALA A 139 17.45 2.85 9.43
C ALA A 139 17.98 3.13 8.02
N LEU A 140 17.11 3.10 7.00
CA LEU A 140 17.45 3.30 5.59
C LEU A 140 16.27 3.94 4.87
N ALA A 141 16.55 4.93 4.04
CA ALA A 141 15.58 5.46 3.09
C ALA A 141 16.12 5.30 1.66
N MET A 142 15.35 4.66 0.80
CA MET A 142 15.62 4.56 -0.63
C MET A 142 14.62 5.45 -1.37
N VAL A 143 15.11 6.35 -2.22
CA VAL A 143 14.28 7.31 -2.92
C VAL A 143 14.43 7.18 -4.44
N HIS A 144 13.32 7.38 -5.17
CA HIS A 144 13.28 7.40 -6.63
C HIS A 144 12.36 8.52 -7.11
N GLN A 145 12.83 9.33 -8.04
CA GLN A 145 12.13 10.54 -8.49
C GLN A 145 11.57 10.42 -9.91
N ARG A 146 12.14 9.56 -10.77
CA ARG A 146 11.73 9.49 -12.17
C ARG A 146 10.57 8.54 -12.41
N PHE A 147 9.63 8.97 -13.28
CA PHE A 147 8.68 8.09 -13.94
C PHE A 147 9.30 7.46 -15.21
N SER A 148 8.75 6.34 -15.65
CA SER A 148 9.08 5.75 -16.94
C SER A 148 8.72 6.72 -18.07
N THR A 149 9.63 6.86 -19.06
CA THR A 149 9.44 7.79 -20.19
C THR A 149 8.43 7.30 -21.22
N ASN A 150 8.09 6.01 -21.22
CA ASN A 150 7.27 5.36 -22.24
C ASN A 150 5.87 4.96 -21.75
N THR A 151 5.46 5.41 -20.55
CA THR A 151 4.15 5.10 -19.98
C THR A 151 3.48 6.38 -19.51
N PHE A 152 2.14 6.43 -19.63
CA PHE A 152 1.39 7.49 -18.94
C PHE A 152 1.55 7.31 -17.43
N PRO A 153 1.84 8.39 -16.69
CA PRO A 153 1.99 8.31 -15.25
C PRO A 153 0.65 7.97 -14.60
N THR A 154 0.70 7.05 -13.63
CA THR A 154 -0.42 6.69 -12.76
C THR A 154 0.11 6.45 -11.35
N TRP A 155 -0.78 6.46 -10.35
CA TRP A 155 -0.39 6.26 -8.95
C TRP A 155 0.28 4.92 -8.70
N ASP A 156 -0.18 3.84 -9.34
CA ASP A 156 0.38 2.49 -9.23
C ASP A 156 1.70 2.32 -9.99
N LEU A 157 1.89 3.05 -11.10
CA LEU A 157 3.13 3.01 -11.90
C LEU A 157 4.23 3.94 -11.37
N ALA A 158 3.95 4.79 -10.38
CA ALA A 158 4.98 5.53 -9.70
C ALA A 158 6.02 4.60 -9.07
N HIS A 159 7.31 4.97 -9.14
CA HIS A 159 8.39 4.25 -8.47
C HIS A 159 8.45 4.59 -6.97
N PRO A 160 9.09 3.77 -6.13
CA PRO A 160 9.70 2.49 -6.47
C PRO A 160 8.67 1.37 -6.66
N PHE A 161 9.06 0.32 -7.39
CA PHE A 161 8.32 -0.93 -7.38
C PHE A 161 8.73 -1.78 -6.18
N ARG A 162 7.83 -2.67 -5.73
CA ARG A 162 7.95 -3.41 -4.45
C ARG A 162 9.23 -4.23 -4.27
N VAL A 163 9.78 -4.75 -5.36
CA VAL A 163 10.89 -5.72 -5.31
C VAL A 163 12.02 -5.37 -6.28
N VAL A 164 11.98 -4.22 -6.89
CA VAL A 164 12.96 -3.80 -7.89
C VAL A 164 13.50 -2.43 -7.54
N CYS A 165 14.79 -2.34 -7.38
CA CYS A 165 15.54 -1.09 -7.32
C CYS A 165 16.09 -0.79 -8.72
N HIS A 166 15.86 0.40 -9.20
CA HIS A 166 16.44 0.92 -10.43
C HIS A 166 17.43 2.02 -10.10
#